data_5f7310a357065e7fc9cf999e5277e960
#
_entry.id   5f7310a357065e7fc9cf999e5277e960
#
_cell.length_a   1.000
_cell.length_b   1.000
_cell.length_c   1.000
_cell.angle_alpha   90.00
_cell.angle_beta   90.00
_cell.angle_gamma   90.00
#
_symmetry.space_group_name_H-M   'P 1'
#
loop_
_entity.id
_entity.type
_entity.pdbx_description
1 polymer ?
#
loop_
_entity_poly.entity_id
_entity_poly.type
_entity_poly.pdbx_seq_one_letter_code
_entity_poly.pdbx_strand_id
1 'polypeptide(L)'
;MIKRNILDCMTIVGGTPSRFEGEKTYVSTGAVDCDHVDYAQTERVTYDNRPSRANLSVAEGDILFAKMCGTKKTLRIDRPLSEHLYSTGFCAVRANESLMDAALLYHLLASDQFLTQKDQNSSGATQKAITNAGLRKIVIRVPDLSEQRKLAANLDCIEQMMAKRREQLVSFDQLVKSRFIELFGVYPSNPKGWETATIRDIVADVRYGSSRPAVDGGKYPYLRMNNITYGGELDLTDTKRIDIPDNELDKCTVRRGDVLFNRTNSKELVGKTCVYNRDEMMVLAGFVIRVRVTERVLPEFLSAFLNTDFSKQMLLGMCKAAIGQANINAQEMQNIGIYLPPTELQRQFVQFKEQTDKSKLAVQKGLQELEILKKSLMQQYFG
;
A
#
# COMPACT_ATOMS: atom_id res chain seq x y z
N MET A 1 9.05 -35.26 10.99
CA MET A 1 8.98 -34.62 9.65
C MET A 1 9.55 -35.54 8.60
N ILE A 2 8.81 -35.81 7.55
CA ILE A 2 9.18 -36.71 6.45
C ILE A 2 9.53 -35.86 5.23
N LYS A 3 10.66 -36.20 4.56
CA LYS A 3 10.99 -35.58 3.27
C LYS A 3 10.12 -36.20 2.17
N ARG A 4 9.48 -35.37 1.36
CA ARG A 4 8.62 -35.78 0.22
C ARG A 4 8.90 -34.91 -0.99
N ASN A 5 8.69 -35.46 -2.17
CA ASN A 5 8.58 -34.63 -3.38
C ASN A 5 7.28 -33.81 -3.31
N ILE A 6 7.30 -32.58 -3.77
CA ILE A 6 6.10 -31.72 -3.70
C ILE A 6 4.94 -32.31 -4.52
N LEU A 7 5.22 -33.01 -5.62
CA LEU A 7 4.19 -33.65 -6.46
C LEU A 7 3.59 -34.92 -5.84
N ASP A 8 4.16 -35.46 -4.75
CA ASP A 8 3.48 -36.50 -3.96
C ASP A 8 2.36 -35.87 -3.13
N CYS A 9 2.55 -34.60 -2.72
CA CYS A 9 1.67 -33.87 -1.83
C CYS A 9 0.58 -33.09 -2.57
N MET A 10 0.71 -32.88 -3.87
CA MET A 10 -0.25 -32.13 -4.69
C MET A 10 -0.36 -32.69 -6.10
N THR A 11 -1.52 -32.51 -6.70
CA THR A 11 -1.78 -32.82 -8.12
C THR A 11 -1.93 -31.51 -8.89
N ILE A 12 -1.32 -31.41 -10.07
CA ILE A 12 -1.54 -30.29 -10.98
C ILE A 12 -2.92 -30.48 -11.60
N VAL A 13 -3.75 -29.46 -11.47
CA VAL A 13 -5.15 -29.44 -11.92
C VAL A 13 -5.40 -28.23 -12.83
N GLY A 14 -6.67 -28.01 -13.16
CA GLY A 14 -7.08 -26.96 -14.08
C GLY A 14 -6.93 -27.38 -15.53
N GLY A 15 -7.57 -26.69 -16.41
CA GLY A 15 -7.60 -27.01 -17.82
C GLY A 15 -8.05 -25.86 -18.68
N THR A 16 -8.05 -26.08 -19.99
CA THR A 16 -8.65 -25.14 -20.94
C THR A 16 -10.13 -24.99 -20.64
N PRO A 17 -10.66 -23.76 -20.54
CA PRO A 17 -12.08 -23.56 -20.29
C PRO A 17 -12.92 -24.14 -21.42
N SER A 18 -14.00 -24.84 -21.07
CA SER A 18 -15.04 -25.19 -22.03
C SER A 18 -15.71 -23.94 -22.59
N ARG A 19 -16.35 -24.04 -23.76
CA ARG A 19 -17.08 -22.89 -24.34
C ARG A 19 -18.15 -22.41 -23.36
N PHE A 20 -18.20 -21.11 -23.13
CA PHE A 20 -19.17 -20.45 -22.27
C PHE A 20 -19.84 -19.30 -23.01
N GLU A 21 -21.05 -18.97 -22.61
CA GLU A 21 -21.80 -17.83 -23.09
C GLU A 21 -21.61 -16.61 -22.15
N GLY A 22 -21.77 -15.41 -22.70
CA GLY A 22 -21.60 -14.17 -21.93
C GLY A 22 -20.15 -13.85 -21.63
N GLU A 23 -19.92 -13.14 -20.54
CA GLU A 23 -18.60 -12.65 -20.13
C GLU A 23 -18.13 -13.30 -18.84
N LYS A 24 -16.83 -13.56 -18.76
CA LYS A 24 -16.15 -13.94 -17.53
C LYS A 24 -15.06 -12.92 -17.15
N THR A 25 -14.74 -12.84 -15.87
CA THR A 25 -13.60 -12.04 -15.41
C THR A 25 -12.31 -12.80 -15.70
N TYR A 26 -11.40 -12.15 -16.42
CA TYR A 26 -10.05 -12.65 -16.63
C TYR A 26 -9.08 -12.06 -15.60
N VAL A 27 -8.42 -12.91 -14.85
CA VAL A 27 -7.44 -12.58 -13.84
C VAL A 27 -6.04 -12.89 -14.38
N SER A 28 -5.35 -11.86 -14.84
CA SER A 28 -3.95 -11.95 -15.25
C SER A 28 -3.03 -12.12 -14.04
N THR A 29 -1.76 -12.47 -14.26
CA THR A 29 -0.79 -12.48 -13.14
C THR A 29 -0.53 -11.09 -12.59
N GLY A 30 -0.74 -10.02 -13.38
CA GLY A 30 -0.70 -8.62 -12.93
C GLY A 30 -1.83 -8.29 -11.95
N ALA A 31 -3.02 -8.81 -12.21
CA ALA A 31 -4.23 -8.55 -11.42
C ALA A 31 -4.31 -9.30 -10.08
N VAL A 32 -3.25 -9.98 -9.66
CA VAL A 32 -3.15 -10.57 -8.32
C VAL A 32 -2.10 -9.83 -7.53
N ASP A 33 -2.44 -9.37 -6.35
CA ASP A 33 -1.49 -8.82 -5.38
C ASP A 33 -1.34 -9.81 -4.21
N CYS A 34 -0.17 -10.43 -4.12
CA CYS A 34 0.20 -11.46 -3.15
C CYS A 34 -0.81 -12.62 -3.07
N ASP A 35 -1.92 -12.43 -2.40
CA ASP A 35 -2.91 -13.43 -2.02
C ASP A 35 -4.38 -13.03 -2.35
N HIS A 36 -4.59 -11.92 -3.05
CA HIS A 36 -5.92 -11.45 -3.44
C HIS A 36 -5.97 -10.90 -4.86
N VAL A 37 -7.17 -10.84 -5.43
CA VAL A 37 -7.42 -10.29 -6.76
C VAL A 37 -7.68 -8.80 -6.67
N ASP A 38 -6.88 -8.01 -7.39
CA ASP A 38 -7.15 -6.59 -7.64
C ASP A 38 -8.12 -6.48 -8.83
N TYR A 39 -9.40 -6.34 -8.52
CA TYR A 39 -10.44 -6.27 -9.54
C TYR A 39 -10.32 -5.05 -10.46
N ALA A 40 -9.62 -4.00 -10.06
CA ALA A 40 -9.36 -2.83 -10.92
C ALA A 40 -8.41 -3.16 -12.09
N GLN A 41 -7.63 -4.23 -11.98
CA GLN A 41 -6.71 -4.71 -13.01
C GLN A 41 -7.21 -5.97 -13.75
N THR A 42 -8.46 -6.37 -13.52
CA THR A 42 -9.08 -7.49 -14.24
C THR A 42 -9.74 -7.00 -15.52
N GLU A 43 -9.97 -7.93 -16.45
CA GLU A 43 -10.63 -7.67 -17.72
C GLU A 43 -11.90 -8.53 -17.85
N ARG A 44 -12.94 -7.99 -18.47
CA ARG A 44 -14.13 -8.77 -18.87
C ARG A 44 -13.89 -9.34 -20.26
N VAL A 45 -14.03 -10.65 -20.42
CA VAL A 45 -13.74 -11.35 -21.68
C VAL A 45 -14.85 -12.32 -22.04
N THR A 46 -15.15 -12.45 -23.34
CA THR A 46 -15.96 -13.51 -23.90
C THR A 46 -15.09 -14.69 -24.32
N TYR A 47 -15.70 -15.86 -24.59
CA TYR A 47 -14.94 -17.03 -25.03
C TYR A 47 -14.11 -16.77 -26.29
N ASP A 48 -14.69 -16.07 -27.28
CA ASP A 48 -14.08 -15.85 -28.59
C ASP A 48 -13.10 -14.64 -28.59
N ASN A 49 -13.23 -13.71 -27.63
CA ASN A 49 -12.39 -12.49 -27.55
C ASN A 49 -11.41 -12.50 -26.37
N ARG A 50 -11.15 -13.66 -25.76
CA ARG A 50 -10.20 -13.72 -24.66
C ARG A 50 -8.75 -13.71 -25.14
N PRO A 51 -7.83 -13.06 -24.39
CA PRO A 51 -6.39 -13.19 -24.64
C PRO A 51 -5.96 -14.68 -24.64
N SER A 52 -4.97 -15.04 -25.44
CA SER A 52 -4.47 -16.42 -25.51
C SER A 52 -4.02 -16.99 -24.16
N ARG A 53 -3.60 -16.11 -23.24
CA ARG A 53 -3.23 -16.46 -21.86
C ARG A 53 -4.45 -16.67 -20.95
N ALA A 54 -5.63 -16.16 -21.28
CA ALA A 54 -6.87 -16.39 -20.53
C ALA A 54 -7.40 -17.81 -20.78
N ASN A 55 -6.60 -18.82 -20.47
CA ASN A 55 -6.85 -20.21 -20.85
C ASN A 55 -6.63 -21.20 -19.70
N LEU A 56 -6.85 -20.76 -18.46
CA LEU A 56 -6.82 -21.63 -17.29
C LEU A 56 -8.15 -21.49 -16.55
N SER A 57 -8.89 -22.59 -16.47
CA SER A 57 -10.10 -22.77 -15.67
C SER A 57 -9.75 -23.60 -14.43
N VAL A 58 -10.34 -23.28 -13.29
CA VAL A 58 -10.08 -23.88 -11.98
C VAL A 58 -11.40 -24.21 -11.29
N ALA A 59 -11.36 -25.00 -10.25
CA ALA A 59 -12.51 -25.33 -9.42
C ALA A 59 -12.32 -24.88 -7.98
N GLU A 60 -13.41 -24.77 -7.25
CA GLU A 60 -13.37 -24.53 -5.81
C GLU A 60 -12.48 -25.56 -5.09
N GLY A 61 -11.64 -25.07 -4.16
CA GLY A 61 -10.66 -25.87 -3.44
C GLY A 61 -9.30 -26.00 -4.14
N ASP A 62 -9.16 -25.54 -5.38
CA ASP A 62 -7.85 -25.45 -6.03
C ASP A 62 -7.00 -24.31 -5.42
N ILE A 63 -5.70 -24.44 -5.55
CA ILE A 63 -4.73 -23.41 -5.16
C ILE A 63 -3.97 -22.98 -6.41
N LEU A 64 -3.90 -21.68 -6.67
CA LEU A 64 -3.07 -21.11 -7.71
C LEU A 64 -1.78 -20.55 -7.14
N PHE A 65 -0.66 -20.76 -7.85
CA PHE A 65 0.56 -20.02 -7.61
C PHE A 65 1.18 -19.52 -8.93
N ALA A 66 1.86 -18.39 -8.92
CA ALA A 66 2.49 -17.84 -10.10
C ALA A 66 3.75 -18.64 -10.46
N LYS A 67 3.84 -19.06 -11.75
CA LYS A 67 4.98 -19.84 -12.26
C LYS A 67 6.24 -19.02 -12.45
N MET A 68 6.13 -17.72 -12.69
CA MET A 68 7.28 -16.85 -12.98
C MET A 68 8.26 -16.79 -11.81
N CYS A 69 9.56 -16.82 -12.16
CA CYS A 69 10.67 -16.62 -11.23
C CYS A 69 10.55 -15.23 -10.54
N GLY A 70 10.86 -15.16 -9.25
CA GLY A 70 10.77 -13.94 -8.44
C GLY A 70 9.34 -13.50 -8.08
N THR A 71 8.31 -14.24 -8.52
CA THR A 71 6.91 -13.84 -8.28
C THR A 71 6.30 -14.68 -7.15
N LYS A 72 5.90 -14.01 -6.07
CA LYS A 72 5.24 -14.60 -4.90
C LYS A 72 3.76 -14.20 -4.91
N LYS A 73 2.95 -14.96 -5.63
CA LYS A 73 1.49 -14.77 -5.73
C LYS A 73 0.82 -16.12 -5.61
N THR A 74 -0.09 -16.26 -4.65
CA THR A 74 -0.77 -17.52 -4.35
C THR A 74 -2.22 -17.24 -3.97
N LEU A 75 -3.18 -17.94 -4.57
CA LEU A 75 -4.61 -17.78 -4.31
C LEU A 75 -5.21 -19.10 -3.85
N ARG A 76 -6.08 -19.07 -2.84
CA ARG A 76 -7.06 -20.13 -2.57
C ARG A 76 -8.30 -19.85 -3.41
N ILE A 77 -8.77 -20.84 -4.15
CA ILE A 77 -9.94 -20.69 -5.00
C ILE A 77 -11.18 -21.09 -4.22
N ASP A 78 -11.98 -20.12 -3.88
CA ASP A 78 -13.34 -20.28 -3.37
C ASP A 78 -14.35 -20.33 -4.51
N ARG A 79 -15.61 -20.46 -4.19
CA ARG A 79 -16.69 -20.56 -5.17
C ARG A 79 -16.78 -19.32 -6.08
N PRO A 80 -16.77 -18.06 -5.59
CA PRO A 80 -16.72 -16.87 -6.45
C PRO A 80 -15.53 -16.85 -7.38
N LEU A 81 -14.33 -17.16 -6.89
CA LEU A 81 -13.10 -17.17 -7.68
C LEU A 81 -13.07 -18.29 -8.72
N SER A 82 -13.76 -19.40 -8.49
CA SER A 82 -13.84 -20.52 -9.46
C SER A 82 -14.58 -20.16 -10.75
N GLU A 83 -15.40 -19.11 -10.75
CA GLU A 83 -16.11 -18.61 -11.92
C GLU A 83 -15.25 -17.81 -12.90
N HIS A 84 -14.03 -17.41 -12.47
CA HIS A 84 -13.13 -16.59 -13.25
C HIS A 84 -12.25 -17.43 -14.19
N LEU A 85 -11.67 -16.76 -15.18
CA LEU A 85 -10.59 -17.29 -16.00
C LEU A 85 -9.26 -16.76 -15.53
N TYR A 86 -8.26 -17.63 -15.51
CA TYR A 86 -6.93 -17.27 -15.04
C TYR A 86 -5.90 -17.36 -16.16
N SER A 87 -4.82 -16.58 -15.98
CA SER A 87 -3.68 -16.65 -16.88
C SER A 87 -2.97 -18.01 -16.78
N THR A 88 -2.53 -18.55 -17.92
CA THR A 88 -1.62 -19.70 -17.98
C THR A 88 -0.26 -19.43 -17.32
N GLY A 89 0.00 -18.21 -16.88
CA GLY A 89 1.11 -17.82 -16.00
C GLY A 89 0.99 -18.37 -14.57
N PHE A 90 -0.20 -18.85 -14.18
CA PHE A 90 -0.42 -19.60 -12.94
C PHE A 90 -0.30 -21.09 -13.15
N CYS A 91 0.04 -21.81 -12.09
CA CYS A 91 -0.13 -23.24 -11.93
C CYS A 91 -1.27 -23.48 -10.96
N ALA A 92 -2.26 -24.28 -11.36
CA ALA A 92 -3.35 -24.72 -10.48
C ALA A 92 -2.98 -26.08 -9.91
N VAL A 93 -3.15 -26.23 -8.60
CA VAL A 93 -2.86 -27.47 -7.89
C VAL A 93 -3.95 -27.78 -6.86
N ARG A 94 -4.10 -29.05 -6.53
CA ARG A 94 -4.96 -29.54 -5.45
C ARG A 94 -4.18 -30.44 -4.52
N ALA A 95 -4.42 -30.35 -3.22
CA ALA A 95 -3.75 -31.18 -2.23
C ALA A 95 -4.10 -32.66 -2.44
N ASN A 96 -3.10 -33.53 -2.25
CA ASN A 96 -3.33 -34.94 -2.02
C ASN A 96 -3.67 -35.12 -0.54
N GLU A 97 -4.95 -35.14 -0.20
CA GLU A 97 -5.45 -35.13 1.18
C GLU A 97 -5.00 -36.32 2.03
N SER A 98 -4.50 -37.40 1.39
CA SER A 98 -3.90 -38.54 2.13
C SER A 98 -2.52 -38.21 2.71
N LEU A 99 -1.84 -37.17 2.20
CA LEU A 99 -0.47 -36.81 2.55
C LEU A 99 -0.29 -35.34 2.97
N MET A 100 -1.19 -34.45 2.51
CA MET A 100 -1.05 -33.01 2.68
C MET A 100 -2.42 -32.37 2.96
N ASP A 101 -2.48 -31.62 4.05
CA ASP A 101 -3.60 -30.74 4.36
C ASP A 101 -3.66 -29.57 3.33
N ALA A 102 -4.85 -29.29 2.79
CA ALA A 102 -5.01 -28.30 1.72
C ALA A 102 -4.66 -26.87 2.20
N ALA A 103 -5.01 -26.50 3.43
CA ALA A 103 -4.66 -25.20 3.99
C ALA A 103 -3.16 -25.07 4.21
N LEU A 104 -2.51 -26.14 4.68
CA LEU A 104 -1.05 -26.14 4.84
C LEU A 104 -0.34 -26.07 3.48
N LEU A 105 -0.85 -26.76 2.45
CA LEU A 105 -0.30 -26.66 1.09
C LEU A 105 -0.31 -25.21 0.59
N TYR A 106 -1.39 -24.47 0.82
CA TYR A 106 -1.48 -23.06 0.46
C TYR A 106 -0.35 -22.25 1.15
N HIS A 107 -0.20 -22.38 2.46
CA HIS A 107 0.86 -21.68 3.19
C HIS A 107 2.26 -22.07 2.72
N LEU A 108 2.48 -23.34 2.43
CA LEU A 108 3.74 -23.81 1.86
C LEU A 108 4.03 -23.14 0.51
N LEU A 109 3.07 -23.11 -0.40
CA LEU A 109 3.22 -22.49 -1.72
C LEU A 109 3.40 -20.95 -1.64
N ALA A 110 2.91 -20.33 -0.57
CA ALA A 110 3.14 -18.92 -0.26
C ALA A 110 4.45 -18.65 0.53
N SER A 111 5.24 -19.69 0.85
CA SER A 111 6.46 -19.56 1.66
C SER A 111 7.67 -19.09 0.84
N ASP A 112 8.61 -18.41 1.52
CA ASP A 112 9.89 -18.03 0.93
C ASP A 112 10.72 -19.25 0.55
N GLN A 113 10.59 -20.35 1.28
CA GLN A 113 11.26 -21.61 0.99
C GLN A 113 10.79 -22.22 -0.33
N PHE A 114 9.48 -22.30 -0.54
CA PHE A 114 8.95 -22.76 -1.83
C PHE A 114 9.36 -21.80 -2.96
N LEU A 115 9.29 -20.49 -2.75
CA LEU A 115 9.72 -19.49 -3.73
C LEU A 115 11.19 -19.71 -4.13
N THR A 116 12.07 -19.88 -3.15
CA THR A 116 13.50 -20.12 -3.41
C THR A 116 13.72 -21.37 -4.25
N GLN A 117 13.11 -22.50 -3.89
CA GLN A 117 13.23 -23.74 -4.66
C GLN A 117 12.57 -23.64 -6.03
N LYS A 118 11.42 -22.97 -6.13
CA LYS A 118 10.74 -22.69 -7.39
C LYS A 118 11.65 -21.91 -8.33
N ASP A 119 12.28 -20.86 -7.84
CA ASP A 119 13.13 -19.99 -8.64
C ASP A 119 14.42 -20.69 -9.09
N GLN A 120 15.04 -21.47 -8.20
CA GLN A 120 16.22 -22.29 -8.53
C GLN A 120 15.94 -23.35 -9.59
N ASN A 121 14.73 -23.90 -9.65
CA ASN A 121 14.31 -24.93 -10.60
C ASN A 121 13.51 -24.37 -11.79
N SER A 122 13.42 -23.04 -11.93
CA SER A 122 12.82 -22.35 -13.06
C SER A 122 13.75 -22.31 -14.27
N SER A 123 13.19 -22.42 -15.46
CA SER A 123 13.92 -22.41 -16.74
C SER A 123 13.23 -21.49 -17.75
N GLY A 124 13.97 -21.04 -18.75
CA GLY A 124 13.50 -20.16 -19.82
C GLY A 124 14.54 -19.11 -20.20
N ALA A 125 14.63 -18.77 -21.48
CA ALA A 125 15.62 -17.83 -21.99
C ALA A 125 15.24 -16.36 -21.71
N THR A 126 13.98 -15.97 -21.97
CA THR A 126 13.51 -14.59 -21.83
C THR A 126 12.76 -14.39 -20.51
N GLN A 127 11.91 -15.31 -20.14
CA GLN A 127 11.19 -15.31 -18.86
C GLN A 127 11.34 -16.68 -18.21
N LYS A 128 12.06 -16.73 -17.09
CA LYS A 128 12.19 -17.97 -16.31
C LYS A 128 10.88 -18.27 -15.59
N ALA A 129 10.40 -19.50 -15.73
CA ALA A 129 9.23 -19.99 -15.03
C ALA A 129 9.43 -21.46 -14.62
N ILE A 130 8.74 -21.87 -13.55
CA ILE A 130 8.74 -23.27 -13.12
C ILE A 130 7.94 -24.13 -14.09
N THR A 131 8.52 -25.27 -14.45
CA THR A 131 7.88 -26.31 -15.27
C THR A 131 7.52 -27.52 -14.42
N ASN A 132 6.74 -28.45 -14.96
CA ASN A 132 6.44 -29.72 -14.27
C ASN A 132 7.73 -30.52 -13.97
N ALA A 133 8.73 -30.44 -14.85
CA ALA A 133 10.05 -31.04 -14.62
C ALA A 133 10.82 -30.35 -13.48
N GLY A 134 10.67 -29.02 -13.35
CA GLY A 134 11.22 -28.25 -12.25
C GLY A 134 10.52 -28.57 -10.92
N LEU A 135 9.20 -28.70 -10.92
CA LEU A 135 8.43 -29.08 -9.71
C LEU A 135 8.85 -30.46 -9.17
N ARG A 136 9.17 -31.41 -10.03
CA ARG A 136 9.68 -32.74 -9.63
C ARG A 136 11.00 -32.69 -8.87
N LYS A 137 11.73 -31.58 -8.87
CA LYS A 137 12.99 -31.39 -8.15
C LYS A 137 12.79 -30.76 -6.77
N ILE A 138 11.58 -30.24 -6.49
CA ILE A 138 11.29 -29.58 -5.21
C ILE A 138 11.01 -30.64 -4.16
N VAL A 139 11.78 -30.57 -3.07
CA VAL A 139 11.64 -31.46 -1.92
C VAL A 139 11.24 -30.63 -0.71
N ILE A 140 10.18 -31.08 -0.05
CA ILE A 140 9.62 -30.43 1.16
C ILE A 140 9.70 -31.39 2.35
N ARG A 141 9.71 -30.80 3.54
CA ARG A 141 9.58 -31.55 4.80
C ARG A 141 8.17 -31.33 5.32
N VAL A 142 7.44 -32.40 5.56
CA VAL A 142 6.08 -32.33 6.08
C VAL A 142 5.95 -33.14 7.36
N PRO A 143 5.25 -32.62 8.38
CA PRO A 143 4.86 -33.37 9.55
C PRO A 143 3.74 -34.37 9.22
N ASP A 144 3.27 -35.12 10.20
CA ASP A 144 2.06 -35.93 10.03
C ASP A 144 0.80 -35.06 9.87
N LEU A 145 -0.29 -35.65 9.33
CA LEU A 145 -1.52 -34.91 9.02
C LEU A 145 -2.15 -34.22 10.24
N SER A 146 -1.99 -34.76 11.44
CA SER A 146 -2.51 -34.14 12.66
C SER A 146 -1.77 -32.85 13.00
N GLU A 147 -0.45 -32.87 12.92
CA GLU A 147 0.38 -31.66 13.08
C GLU A 147 0.16 -30.66 11.95
N GLN A 148 0.00 -31.14 10.69
CA GLN A 148 -0.31 -30.29 9.55
C GLN A 148 -1.57 -29.46 9.77
N ARG A 149 -2.66 -30.08 10.22
CA ARG A 149 -3.93 -29.39 10.51
C ARG A 149 -3.79 -28.35 11.61
N LYS A 150 -3.05 -28.65 12.68
CA LYS A 150 -2.78 -27.70 13.77
C LYS A 150 -1.98 -26.50 13.27
N LEU A 151 -0.95 -26.76 12.49
CA LEU A 151 -0.10 -25.71 11.93
C LEU A 151 -0.90 -24.83 10.93
N ALA A 152 -1.68 -25.45 10.05
CA ALA A 152 -2.54 -24.72 9.11
C ALA A 152 -3.54 -23.84 9.85
N ALA A 153 -4.21 -24.33 10.87
CA ALA A 153 -5.14 -23.54 11.68
C ALA A 153 -4.47 -22.36 12.38
N ASN A 154 -3.24 -22.54 12.89
CA ASN A 154 -2.48 -21.45 13.50
C ASN A 154 -2.09 -20.39 12.46
N LEU A 155 -1.64 -20.80 11.26
CA LEU A 155 -1.26 -19.89 10.19
C LEU A 155 -2.48 -19.13 9.64
N ASP A 156 -3.62 -19.81 9.46
CA ASP A 156 -4.89 -19.18 9.06
C ASP A 156 -5.36 -18.17 10.12
N CYS A 157 -5.24 -18.49 11.40
CA CYS A 157 -5.57 -17.55 12.48
C CYS A 157 -4.69 -16.30 12.43
N ILE A 158 -3.39 -16.47 12.24
CA ILE A 158 -2.45 -15.33 12.11
C ILE A 158 -2.82 -14.47 10.88
N GLU A 159 -3.11 -15.08 9.73
CA GLU A 159 -3.53 -14.32 8.53
C GLU A 159 -4.82 -13.54 8.76
N GLN A 160 -5.81 -14.15 9.40
CA GLN A 160 -7.06 -13.47 9.76
C GLN A 160 -6.81 -12.30 10.72
N MET A 161 -5.93 -12.47 11.72
CA MET A 161 -5.56 -11.40 12.63
C MET A 161 -4.85 -10.26 11.89
N MET A 162 -3.93 -10.59 10.96
CA MET A 162 -3.24 -9.60 10.14
C MET A 162 -4.23 -8.83 9.24
N ALA A 163 -5.16 -9.52 8.59
CA ALA A 163 -6.21 -8.90 7.78
C ALA A 163 -7.06 -7.92 8.61
N LYS A 164 -7.53 -8.34 9.79
CA LYS A 164 -8.29 -7.47 10.69
C LYS A 164 -7.49 -6.24 11.16
N ARG A 165 -6.17 -6.39 11.41
CA ARG A 165 -5.32 -5.24 11.76
C ARG A 165 -5.19 -4.24 10.61
N ARG A 166 -5.08 -4.71 9.36
CA ARG A 166 -5.07 -3.84 8.18
C ARG A 166 -6.41 -3.10 8.02
N GLU A 167 -7.54 -3.78 8.20
CA GLU A 167 -8.87 -3.14 8.21
C GLU A 167 -9.01 -2.08 9.31
N GLN A 168 -8.48 -2.35 10.50
CA GLN A 168 -8.47 -1.36 11.59
C GLN A 168 -7.68 -0.10 11.21
N LEU A 169 -6.53 -0.25 10.55
CA LEU A 169 -5.74 0.91 10.11
C LEU A 169 -6.53 1.77 9.11
N VAL A 170 -7.18 1.14 8.12
CA VAL A 170 -8.07 1.86 7.18
C VAL A 170 -9.23 2.53 7.91
N SER A 171 -9.83 1.86 8.90
CA SER A 171 -10.94 2.41 9.69
C SER A 171 -10.52 3.62 10.52
N PHE A 172 -9.29 3.65 11.06
CA PHE A 172 -8.77 4.84 11.75
C PHE A 172 -8.62 6.04 10.81
N ASP A 173 -8.17 5.84 9.58
CA ASP A 173 -8.08 6.93 8.61
C ASP A 173 -9.46 7.50 8.26
N GLN A 174 -10.45 6.63 8.07
CA GLN A 174 -11.83 7.03 7.85
C GLN A 174 -12.42 7.76 9.07
N LEU A 175 -12.11 7.31 10.27
CA LEU A 175 -12.57 7.90 11.52
C LEU A 175 -12.07 9.34 11.67
N VAL A 176 -10.78 9.61 11.37
CA VAL A 176 -10.21 10.97 11.39
C VAL A 176 -10.90 11.86 10.36
N LYS A 177 -11.14 11.38 9.15
CA LYS A 177 -11.86 12.10 8.09
C LYS A 177 -13.31 12.43 8.52
N SER A 178 -14.02 11.44 9.05
CA SER A 178 -15.40 11.62 9.51
C SER A 178 -15.49 12.61 10.66
N ARG A 179 -14.55 12.56 11.62
CA ARG A 179 -14.49 13.52 12.72
C ARG A 179 -14.20 14.94 12.26
N PHE A 180 -13.36 15.10 11.24
CA PHE A 180 -13.12 16.40 10.63
C PHE A 180 -14.41 16.99 10.05
N ILE A 181 -15.15 16.20 9.26
CA ILE A 181 -16.43 16.62 8.66
C ILE A 181 -17.49 16.92 9.72
N GLU A 182 -17.60 16.09 10.75
CA GLU A 182 -18.53 16.30 11.86
C GLU A 182 -18.31 17.64 12.57
N LEU A 183 -17.05 17.94 12.91
CA LEU A 183 -16.70 19.17 13.62
C LEU A 183 -16.78 20.41 12.74
N PHE A 184 -16.34 20.32 11.51
CA PHE A 184 -16.10 21.51 10.68
C PHE A 184 -17.08 21.64 9.49
N GLY A 185 -17.72 20.55 9.08
CA GLY A 185 -18.57 20.51 7.90
C GLY A 185 -17.77 20.23 6.62
N VAL A 186 -18.48 20.19 5.51
CA VAL A 186 -17.92 19.95 4.17
C VAL A 186 -17.68 21.28 3.46
N TYR A 187 -16.45 21.52 3.01
CA TYR A 187 -16.12 22.66 2.16
C TYR A 187 -16.57 22.37 0.70
N PRO A 188 -17.10 23.35 -0.08
CA PRO A 188 -17.29 24.77 0.25
C PRO A 188 -18.66 25.08 0.86
N SER A 189 -19.52 24.11 1.14
CA SER A 189 -20.90 24.36 1.59
C SER A 189 -20.98 25.11 2.91
N ASN A 190 -19.96 25.04 3.75
CA ASN A 190 -19.82 25.72 5.06
C ASN A 190 -21.12 25.66 5.92
N PRO A 191 -21.66 24.47 6.20
CA PRO A 191 -22.96 24.33 6.86
C PRO A 191 -22.95 24.85 8.31
N LYS A 192 -21.80 25.10 8.88
CA LYS A 192 -21.62 25.64 10.23
C LYS A 192 -21.53 27.17 10.26
N GLY A 193 -21.46 27.83 9.09
CA GLY A 193 -21.36 29.29 8.99
C GLY A 193 -20.04 29.88 9.50
N TRP A 194 -18.93 29.12 9.41
CA TRP A 194 -17.62 29.63 9.81
C TRP A 194 -17.19 30.83 8.99
N GLU A 195 -16.33 31.69 9.56
CA GLU A 195 -15.65 32.74 8.80
C GLU A 195 -14.92 32.13 7.60
N THR A 196 -15.01 32.77 6.44
CA THR A 196 -14.31 32.34 5.22
C THR A 196 -13.10 33.23 4.98
N ALA A 197 -11.99 32.63 4.56
CA ALA A 197 -10.73 33.29 4.26
C ALA A 197 -10.02 32.56 3.12
N THR A 198 -8.85 33.00 2.78
CA THR A 198 -7.91 32.26 1.92
C THR A 198 -6.73 31.76 2.77
N ILE A 199 -5.99 30.76 2.25
CA ILE A 199 -4.77 30.31 2.95
C ILE A 199 -3.80 31.49 3.13
N ARG A 200 -3.77 32.45 2.23
CA ARG A 200 -2.98 33.69 2.34
C ARG A 200 -3.24 34.44 3.66
N ASP A 201 -4.47 34.49 4.11
CA ASP A 201 -4.88 35.25 5.29
C ASP A 201 -4.48 34.59 6.62
N ILE A 202 -4.01 33.35 6.54
CA ILE A 202 -3.64 32.54 7.70
C ILE A 202 -2.18 32.09 7.72
N VAL A 203 -1.36 32.53 6.76
CA VAL A 203 0.06 32.16 6.72
C VAL A 203 0.93 33.30 7.21
N ALA A 204 1.94 32.97 8.03
CA ALA A 204 2.97 33.88 8.51
C ALA A 204 4.22 33.84 7.62
N ASP A 205 4.55 32.67 7.06
CA ASP A 205 5.70 32.48 6.17
C ASP A 205 5.44 31.33 5.19
N VAL A 206 5.84 31.54 3.93
CA VAL A 206 5.76 30.53 2.88
C VAL A 206 7.07 30.49 2.11
N ARG A 207 7.72 29.33 2.10
CA ARG A 207 9.05 29.16 1.48
C ARG A 207 9.11 27.90 0.64
N TYR A 208 9.86 27.96 -0.45
CA TYR A 208 10.31 26.78 -1.18
C TYR A 208 11.53 26.17 -0.53
N GLY A 209 11.69 24.85 -0.66
CA GLY A 209 12.92 24.18 -0.29
C GLY A 209 14.08 24.43 -1.26
N SER A 210 15.20 23.76 -1.03
CA SER A 210 16.40 23.84 -1.86
C SER A 210 16.20 23.14 -3.22
N SER A 211 16.71 23.78 -4.28
CA SER A 211 16.79 23.16 -5.62
C SER A 211 18.05 22.32 -5.84
N ARG A 212 18.94 22.25 -4.84
CA ARG A 212 20.18 21.47 -4.94
C ARG A 212 19.87 19.97 -4.95
N PRO A 213 20.68 19.16 -5.65
CA PRO A 213 20.52 17.72 -5.66
C PRO A 213 20.91 17.10 -4.31
N ALA A 214 20.38 15.92 -4.03
CA ALA A 214 20.85 15.09 -2.92
C ALA A 214 22.30 14.64 -3.16
N VAL A 215 23.06 14.53 -2.07
CA VAL A 215 24.47 14.10 -2.06
C VAL A 215 24.62 12.93 -1.10
N ASP A 216 25.27 11.87 -1.52
CA ASP A 216 25.56 10.75 -0.63
C ASP A 216 26.57 11.19 0.46
N GLY A 217 26.22 10.90 1.72
CA GLY A 217 27.02 11.32 2.86
C GLY A 217 26.94 12.83 3.22
N GLY A 218 26.04 13.60 2.56
CA GLY A 218 25.86 15.03 2.81
C GLY A 218 25.61 15.37 4.28
N LYS A 219 25.83 16.62 4.67
CA LYS A 219 25.81 17.10 6.08
C LYS A 219 24.41 17.01 6.70
N TYR A 220 23.35 17.36 5.94
CA TYR A 220 22.00 17.50 6.48
C TYR A 220 21.04 16.43 5.94
N PRO A 221 20.08 15.93 6.76
CA PRO A 221 18.99 15.09 6.25
C PRO A 221 18.09 15.91 5.31
N TYR A 222 17.64 15.29 4.21
CA TYR A 222 16.95 15.94 3.10
C TYR A 222 15.54 15.38 2.92
N LEU A 223 14.54 16.19 3.19
CA LEU A 223 13.13 15.85 3.09
C LEU A 223 12.62 16.17 1.68
N ARG A 224 12.16 15.14 0.98
CA ARG A 224 11.71 15.20 -0.40
C ARG A 224 10.21 14.89 -0.51
N MET A 225 9.64 15.07 -1.69
CA MET A 225 8.23 14.79 -1.98
C MET A 225 7.81 13.34 -1.65
N ASN A 226 8.74 12.37 -1.69
CA ASN A 226 8.48 10.97 -1.37
C ASN A 226 8.34 10.73 0.15
N ASN A 227 8.85 11.66 0.96
CA ASN A 227 8.73 11.60 2.41
C ASN A 227 7.39 12.10 2.94
N ILE A 228 6.47 12.53 2.06
CA ILE A 228 5.09 12.88 2.41
C ILE A 228 4.19 11.79 1.82
N THR A 229 3.45 11.08 2.68
CA THR A 229 2.50 10.04 2.24
C THR A 229 1.24 10.66 1.65
N TYR A 230 0.46 9.88 0.90
CA TYR A 230 -0.83 10.35 0.38
C TYR A 230 -1.84 10.63 1.51
N GLY A 231 -1.74 9.91 2.62
CA GLY A 231 -2.56 10.09 3.82
C GLY A 231 -2.21 11.33 4.66
N GLY A 232 -1.13 12.06 4.31
CA GLY A 232 -0.71 13.26 5.04
C GLY A 232 0.18 12.97 6.25
N GLU A 233 0.93 11.90 6.21
CA GLU A 233 1.91 11.52 7.23
C GLU A 233 3.34 11.72 6.72
N LEU A 234 4.28 11.85 7.64
CA LEU A 234 5.71 11.95 7.34
C LEU A 234 6.33 10.55 7.33
N ASP A 235 6.94 10.16 6.21
CA ASP A 235 7.70 8.91 6.05
C ASP A 235 9.18 9.21 5.86
N LEU A 236 9.99 8.82 6.83
CA LEU A 236 11.44 9.04 6.85
C LEU A 236 12.25 7.76 6.56
N THR A 237 11.63 6.68 6.10
CA THR A 237 12.31 5.39 5.83
C THR A 237 13.35 5.50 4.72
N ASP A 238 13.12 6.35 3.69
CA ASP A 238 14.10 6.67 2.63
C ASP A 238 14.48 8.15 2.69
N THR A 239 15.25 8.53 3.72
CA THR A 239 15.77 9.89 3.87
C THR A 239 17.11 10.03 3.17
N LYS A 240 17.21 10.92 2.17
CA LYS A 240 18.49 11.28 1.54
C LYS A 240 19.23 12.35 2.36
N ARG A 241 20.40 12.72 1.90
CA ARG A 241 21.19 13.77 2.52
C ARG A 241 21.55 14.85 1.49
N ILE A 242 21.95 16.04 1.99
CA ILE A 242 22.28 17.20 1.17
C ILE A 242 23.36 18.03 1.85
N ASP A 243 24.18 18.69 1.02
CA ASP A 243 25.03 19.81 1.45
C ASP A 243 24.41 21.11 1.00
N ILE A 244 24.31 22.06 1.95
CA ILE A 244 23.74 23.38 1.71
C ILE A 244 24.59 24.42 2.43
N PRO A 245 24.87 25.58 1.81
CA PRO A 245 25.58 26.69 2.47
C PRO A 245 24.80 27.24 3.67
N ASP A 246 25.51 27.68 4.69
CA ASP A 246 24.90 28.16 5.94
C ASP A 246 23.96 29.36 5.72
N ASN A 247 24.21 30.21 4.73
CA ASN A 247 23.37 31.35 4.38
C ASN A 247 22.03 30.95 3.71
N GLU A 248 21.87 29.71 3.28
CA GLU A 248 20.64 29.19 2.72
C GLU A 248 19.82 28.35 3.73
N LEU A 249 20.42 27.96 4.87
CA LEU A 249 19.80 27.08 5.86
C LEU A 249 18.44 27.61 6.34
N ASP A 250 18.36 28.84 6.77
CA ASP A 250 17.11 29.44 7.29
C ASP A 250 15.94 29.39 6.30
N LYS A 251 16.24 29.45 5.00
CA LYS A 251 15.23 29.44 3.96
C LYS A 251 14.66 28.05 3.72
N CYS A 252 15.51 27.03 3.87
CA CYS A 252 15.21 25.68 3.43
C CYS A 252 14.97 24.68 4.56
N THR A 253 15.19 25.08 5.83
CA THR A 253 15.01 24.18 6.98
C THR A 253 13.57 24.14 7.46
N VAL A 254 13.20 22.99 8.00
CA VAL A 254 11.90 22.75 8.63
C VAL A 254 12.05 22.60 10.14
N ARG A 255 11.03 22.98 10.88
CA ARG A 255 10.90 22.83 12.33
C ARG A 255 9.51 22.28 12.69
N ARG A 256 9.38 21.74 13.88
CA ARG A 256 8.10 21.26 14.39
C ARG A 256 7.00 22.31 14.21
N GLY A 257 5.84 21.88 13.68
CA GLY A 257 4.70 22.72 13.38
C GLY A 257 4.69 23.31 11.97
N ASP A 258 5.76 23.16 11.18
CA ASP A 258 5.73 23.56 9.77
C ASP A 258 4.81 22.64 8.97
N VAL A 259 3.89 23.20 8.17
CA VAL A 259 3.07 22.45 7.21
C VAL A 259 3.85 22.31 5.90
N LEU A 260 3.93 21.10 5.39
CA LEU A 260 4.67 20.76 4.18
C LEU A 260 3.68 20.39 3.08
N PHE A 261 3.73 21.14 1.98
CA PHE A 261 2.85 20.95 0.82
C PHE A 261 3.67 20.50 -0.39
N ASN A 262 3.37 19.34 -0.93
CA ASN A 262 4.01 18.81 -2.13
C ASN A 262 3.46 19.53 -3.37
N ARG A 263 4.26 20.44 -3.94
CA ARG A 263 3.87 21.29 -5.07
C ARG A 263 4.00 20.63 -6.43
N THR A 264 4.84 19.61 -6.57
CA THR A 264 5.17 18.97 -7.87
C THR A 264 5.20 17.47 -7.71
N ASN A 265 4.37 16.76 -8.48
CA ASN A 265 4.30 15.31 -8.53
C ASN A 265 3.51 14.85 -9.78
N SER A 266 3.17 13.56 -9.87
CA SER A 266 2.11 13.13 -10.77
C SER A 266 0.78 13.84 -10.42
N LYS A 267 -0.15 13.88 -11.34
CA LYS A 267 -1.43 14.56 -11.17
C LYS A 267 -2.23 14.05 -9.96
N GLU A 268 -2.11 12.77 -9.65
CA GLU A 268 -2.79 12.09 -8.54
C GLU A 268 -2.13 12.36 -7.18
N LEU A 269 -0.84 12.69 -7.17
CA LEU A 269 -0.03 12.80 -5.96
C LEU A 269 0.36 14.24 -5.60
N VAL A 270 0.09 15.22 -6.46
CA VAL A 270 0.33 16.64 -6.14
C VAL A 270 -0.60 17.07 -5.00
N GLY A 271 -0.13 17.99 -4.17
CA GLY A 271 -0.89 18.49 -3.03
C GLY A 271 -0.91 17.58 -1.81
N LYS A 272 -0.08 16.53 -1.74
CA LYS A 272 0.15 15.79 -0.50
C LYS A 272 0.64 16.77 0.57
N THR A 273 0.03 16.74 1.75
CA THR A 273 0.31 17.70 2.80
C THR A 273 0.45 17.00 4.14
N CYS A 274 1.50 17.32 4.91
CA CYS A 274 1.68 16.84 6.27
C CYS A 274 2.17 17.95 7.20
N VAL A 275 2.13 17.71 8.50
CA VAL A 275 2.78 18.56 9.50
C VAL A 275 4.13 17.94 9.87
N TYR A 276 5.18 18.74 9.89
CA TYR A 276 6.48 18.30 10.39
C TYR A 276 6.44 18.22 11.93
N ASN A 277 6.50 17.02 12.46
CA ASN A 277 6.29 16.72 13.89
C ASN A 277 7.56 16.21 14.60
N ARG A 278 8.75 16.52 14.06
CA ARG A 278 10.04 16.13 14.63
C ARG A 278 10.76 17.34 15.19
N ASP A 279 11.68 17.11 16.14
CA ASP A 279 12.54 18.14 16.71
C ASP A 279 13.83 18.32 15.91
N GLU A 280 14.22 17.29 15.16
CA GLU A 280 15.40 17.32 14.30
C GLU A 280 15.24 18.32 13.15
N MET A 281 16.30 19.07 12.87
CA MET A 281 16.33 19.96 11.72
C MET A 281 16.57 19.15 10.44
N MET A 282 15.71 19.36 9.43
CA MET A 282 15.90 18.78 8.09
C MET A 282 15.86 19.88 7.05
N VAL A 283 16.55 19.67 5.94
CA VAL A 283 16.49 20.55 4.76
C VAL A 283 15.37 20.07 3.84
N LEU A 284 14.57 21.00 3.33
CA LEU A 284 13.43 20.74 2.47
C LEU A 284 13.81 20.84 1.00
N ALA A 285 13.33 19.92 0.18
CA ALA A 285 13.49 19.92 -1.29
C ALA A 285 12.60 20.94 -1.98
N GLY A 286 13.04 21.50 -3.09
CA GLY A 286 12.33 22.54 -3.86
C GLY A 286 10.98 22.14 -4.44
N PHE A 287 10.65 20.84 -4.47
CA PHE A 287 9.35 20.32 -4.84
C PHE A 287 8.32 20.33 -3.71
N VAL A 288 8.71 20.82 -2.54
CA VAL A 288 7.84 20.98 -1.37
C VAL A 288 7.87 22.43 -0.90
N ILE A 289 6.69 22.96 -0.57
CA ILE A 289 6.50 24.27 0.03
C ILE A 289 6.37 24.10 1.54
N ARG A 290 7.14 24.87 2.31
CA ARG A 290 6.97 25.03 3.74
C ARG A 290 5.99 26.17 4.01
N VAL A 291 5.01 25.92 4.88
CA VAL A 291 4.00 26.90 5.30
C VAL A 291 4.04 27.00 6.82
N ARG A 292 4.21 28.20 7.35
CA ARG A 292 4.02 28.54 8.75
C ARG A 292 2.73 29.30 8.90
N VAL A 293 1.85 28.82 9.74
CA VAL A 293 0.55 29.45 9.95
C VAL A 293 0.58 30.48 11.08
N THR A 294 -0.38 31.40 11.07
CA THR A 294 -0.64 32.33 12.15
C THR A 294 -1.37 31.65 13.29
N GLU A 295 -1.58 32.32 14.43
CA GLU A 295 -2.29 31.79 15.61
C GLU A 295 -3.79 31.51 15.35
N ARG A 296 -4.34 31.97 14.23
CA ARG A 296 -5.73 31.74 13.84
C ARG A 296 -6.04 30.29 13.46
N VAL A 297 -5.02 29.55 13.06
CA VAL A 297 -5.17 28.18 12.54
C VAL A 297 -4.07 27.29 13.10
N LEU A 298 -4.45 26.08 13.50
CA LEU A 298 -3.46 25.05 13.86
C LEU A 298 -2.91 24.38 12.61
N PRO A 299 -1.59 24.06 12.56
CA PRO A 299 -0.95 23.36 11.44
C PRO A 299 -1.68 22.06 11.06
N GLU A 300 -2.10 21.30 12.06
CA GLU A 300 -2.80 20.03 11.89
C GLU A 300 -4.19 20.21 11.24
N PHE A 301 -4.89 21.32 11.57
CA PHE A 301 -6.16 21.65 10.93
C PHE A 301 -5.97 21.96 9.43
N LEU A 302 -4.99 22.82 9.09
CA LEU A 302 -4.67 23.14 7.69
C LEU A 302 -4.27 21.87 6.92
N SER A 303 -3.42 21.04 7.50
CA SER A 303 -3.02 19.78 6.88
C SER A 303 -4.21 18.84 6.67
N ALA A 304 -5.09 18.69 7.66
CA ALA A 304 -6.27 17.86 7.55
C ALA A 304 -7.25 18.41 6.49
N PHE A 305 -7.46 19.73 6.46
CA PHE A 305 -8.29 20.39 5.44
C PHE A 305 -7.80 20.09 4.02
N LEU A 306 -6.49 20.26 3.76
CA LEU A 306 -5.90 20.00 2.45
C LEU A 306 -5.89 18.51 2.06
N ASN A 307 -6.04 17.61 3.03
CA ASN A 307 -6.16 16.17 2.81
C ASN A 307 -7.61 15.65 2.75
N THR A 308 -8.64 16.53 2.86
CA THR A 308 -10.03 16.12 2.61
C THR A 308 -10.23 15.69 1.16
N ASP A 309 -11.19 14.83 0.90
CA ASP A 309 -11.47 14.34 -0.45
C ASP A 309 -11.87 15.48 -1.39
N PHE A 310 -12.63 16.49 -0.88
CA PHE A 310 -12.92 17.71 -1.62
C PHE A 310 -11.65 18.47 -2.01
N SER A 311 -10.77 18.75 -1.03
CA SER A 311 -9.52 19.48 -1.30
C SER A 311 -8.61 18.72 -2.27
N LYS A 312 -8.54 17.40 -2.17
CA LYS A 312 -7.81 16.57 -3.15
C LYS A 312 -8.36 16.71 -4.57
N GLN A 313 -9.68 16.68 -4.73
CA GLN A 313 -10.32 16.90 -6.05
C GLN A 313 -10.09 18.32 -6.57
N MET A 314 -10.19 19.32 -5.72
CA MET A 314 -9.91 20.71 -6.05
C MET A 314 -8.45 20.88 -6.52
N LEU A 315 -7.49 20.35 -5.76
CA LEU A 315 -6.06 20.40 -6.10
C LEU A 315 -5.78 19.69 -7.44
N LEU A 316 -6.44 18.56 -7.69
CA LEU A 316 -6.37 17.86 -8.97
C LEU A 316 -6.88 18.74 -10.12
N GLY A 317 -7.96 19.50 -9.92
CA GLY A 317 -8.51 20.45 -10.89
C GLY A 317 -7.63 21.69 -11.13
N MET A 318 -6.86 22.12 -10.12
CA MET A 318 -5.92 23.24 -10.21
C MET A 318 -4.66 22.90 -11.01
N CYS A 319 -4.34 21.61 -11.16
CA CYS A 319 -3.13 21.18 -11.82
C CYS A 319 -3.12 21.58 -13.30
N LYS A 320 -2.21 22.46 -13.68
CA LYS A 320 -1.91 22.69 -15.09
C LYS A 320 -1.23 21.44 -15.66
N ALA A 321 -1.80 20.91 -16.72
CA ALA A 321 -1.24 19.78 -17.43
C ALA A 321 0.03 20.19 -18.19
N ALA A 322 1.17 20.13 -17.50
CA ALA A 322 2.45 20.00 -18.20
C ALA A 322 2.67 18.53 -18.54
N ILE A 323 3.27 18.25 -19.69
CA ILE A 323 3.57 16.88 -20.09
C ILE A 323 4.42 16.21 -18.99
N GLY A 324 3.82 15.27 -18.24
CA GLY A 324 4.50 14.41 -17.27
C GLY A 324 4.47 14.83 -15.81
N GLN A 325 4.27 16.11 -15.45
CA GLN A 325 4.23 16.54 -14.04
C GLN A 325 3.18 17.63 -13.80
N ALA A 326 2.37 17.48 -12.76
CA ALA A 326 1.49 18.49 -12.23
C ALA A 326 2.24 19.41 -11.26
N ASN A 327 1.87 20.69 -11.24
CA ASN A 327 2.51 21.68 -10.38
C ASN A 327 1.49 22.69 -9.87
N ILE A 328 1.55 22.99 -8.57
CA ILE A 328 0.80 24.05 -7.89
C ILE A 328 1.82 24.96 -7.21
N ASN A 329 1.91 26.21 -7.61
CA ASN A 329 2.86 27.13 -7.02
C ASN A 329 2.35 27.72 -5.69
N ALA A 330 3.24 28.43 -4.95
CA ALA A 330 2.90 28.98 -3.65
C ALA A 330 1.78 30.04 -3.70
N GLN A 331 1.64 30.79 -4.79
CA GLN A 331 0.56 31.77 -4.93
C GLN A 331 -0.79 31.08 -5.19
N GLU A 332 -0.81 30.08 -6.06
CA GLU A 332 -1.99 29.27 -6.33
C GLU A 332 -2.46 28.56 -5.03
N MET A 333 -1.53 27.95 -4.27
CA MET A 333 -1.86 27.35 -2.97
C MET A 333 -2.43 28.39 -1.99
N GLN A 334 -1.84 29.58 -1.89
CA GLN A 334 -2.32 30.62 -0.98
C GLN A 334 -3.68 31.19 -1.35
N ASN A 335 -4.10 31.09 -2.63
CA ASN A 335 -5.42 31.54 -3.07
C ASN A 335 -6.53 30.52 -2.82
N ILE A 336 -6.23 29.35 -2.29
CA ILE A 336 -7.24 28.36 -1.89
C ILE A 336 -8.08 28.94 -0.76
N GLY A 337 -9.41 28.90 -0.95
CA GLY A 337 -10.38 29.28 0.08
C GLY A 337 -10.43 28.27 1.22
N ILE A 338 -10.59 28.77 2.43
CA ILE A 338 -10.69 27.96 3.65
C ILE A 338 -11.71 28.60 4.58
N TYR A 339 -12.32 27.82 5.45
CA TYR A 339 -13.12 28.35 6.58
C TYR A 339 -12.30 28.27 7.88
N LEU A 340 -12.61 29.16 8.81
CA LEU A 340 -11.86 29.33 10.05
C LEU A 340 -12.77 29.03 11.25
N PRO A 341 -12.85 27.76 11.68
CA PRO A 341 -13.58 27.41 12.89
C PRO A 341 -12.82 27.91 14.12
N PRO A 342 -13.51 28.09 15.26
CA PRO A 342 -12.87 28.48 16.52
C PRO A 342 -11.67 27.58 16.87
N THR A 343 -10.59 28.19 17.34
CA THR A 343 -9.33 27.48 17.67
C THR A 343 -9.57 26.35 18.69
N GLU A 344 -10.56 26.50 19.58
CA GLU A 344 -10.92 25.46 20.54
C GLU A 344 -11.41 24.17 19.84
N LEU A 345 -12.24 24.30 18.81
CA LEU A 345 -12.69 23.14 18.01
C LEU A 345 -11.53 22.53 17.21
N GLN A 346 -10.61 23.37 16.72
CA GLN A 346 -9.39 22.88 16.07
C GLN A 346 -8.55 22.06 17.05
N ARG A 347 -8.36 22.51 18.32
CA ARG A 347 -7.66 21.74 19.36
C ARG A 347 -8.34 20.42 19.68
N GLN A 348 -9.66 20.39 19.78
CA GLN A 348 -10.41 19.14 19.99
C GLN A 348 -10.16 18.13 18.86
N PHE A 349 -10.13 18.59 17.62
CA PHE A 349 -9.78 17.75 16.48
C PHE A 349 -8.35 17.22 16.58
N VAL A 350 -7.37 18.09 16.90
CA VAL A 350 -5.97 17.71 17.04
C VAL A 350 -5.77 16.65 18.11
N GLN A 351 -6.37 16.84 19.29
CA GLN A 351 -6.34 15.86 20.38
C GLN A 351 -6.93 14.51 19.96
N PHE A 352 -8.07 14.54 19.26
CA PHE A 352 -8.69 13.31 18.72
C PHE A 352 -7.77 12.61 17.73
N LYS A 353 -7.17 13.37 16.79
CA LYS A 353 -6.22 12.82 15.81
C LYS A 353 -4.99 12.21 16.49
N GLU A 354 -4.39 12.88 17.47
CA GLU A 354 -3.24 12.38 18.22
C GLU A 354 -3.56 11.06 18.96
N GLN A 355 -4.74 10.93 19.56
CA GLN A 355 -5.17 9.69 20.21
C GLN A 355 -5.36 8.57 19.19
N THR A 356 -5.93 8.88 18.03
CA THR A 356 -6.10 7.94 16.94
C THR A 356 -4.75 7.49 16.38
N ASP A 357 -3.80 8.42 16.19
CA ASP A 357 -2.46 8.11 15.71
C ASP A 357 -1.67 7.20 16.68
N LYS A 358 -1.82 7.39 18.00
CA LYS A 358 -1.28 6.48 19.02
C LYS A 358 -1.88 5.07 18.90
N SER A 359 -3.19 4.97 18.67
CA SER A 359 -3.87 3.68 18.45
C SER A 359 -3.40 3.01 17.15
N LYS A 360 -3.25 3.77 16.06
CA LYS A 360 -2.67 3.28 14.80
C LYS A 360 -1.29 2.69 15.01
N LEU A 361 -0.41 3.39 15.73
CA LEU A 361 0.95 2.93 16.01
C LEU A 361 0.95 1.59 16.77
N ALA A 362 0.06 1.43 17.75
CA ALA A 362 -0.07 0.17 18.48
C ALA A 362 -0.54 -0.98 17.57
N VAL A 363 -1.48 -0.71 16.67
CA VAL A 363 -1.97 -1.71 15.69
C VAL A 363 -0.89 -2.06 14.67
N GLN A 364 -0.13 -1.08 14.18
CA GLN A 364 1.00 -1.30 13.26
C GLN A 364 2.08 -2.18 13.90
N LYS A 365 2.43 -1.91 15.17
CA LYS A 365 3.38 -2.74 15.91
C LYS A 365 2.88 -4.18 16.06
N GLY A 366 1.60 -4.36 16.43
CA GLY A 366 1.01 -5.69 16.52
C GLY A 366 0.97 -6.42 15.17
N LEU A 367 0.78 -5.71 14.06
CA LEU A 367 0.86 -6.29 12.72
C LEU A 367 2.28 -6.79 12.40
N GLN A 368 3.31 -5.99 12.70
CA GLN A 368 4.71 -6.40 12.53
C GLN A 368 5.07 -7.63 13.38
N GLU A 369 4.59 -7.70 14.62
CA GLU A 369 4.80 -8.86 15.49
C GLU A 369 4.16 -10.13 14.91
N LEU A 370 2.96 -10.03 14.33
CA LEU A 370 2.29 -11.14 13.65
C LEU A 370 3.05 -11.58 12.39
N GLU A 371 3.60 -10.66 11.61
CA GLU A 371 4.43 -10.96 10.44
C GLU A 371 5.71 -11.74 10.84
N ILE A 372 6.36 -11.31 11.91
CA ILE A 372 7.54 -12.00 12.46
C ILE A 372 7.15 -13.40 12.95
N LEU A 373 6.05 -13.53 13.67
CA LEU A 373 5.55 -14.82 14.16
C LEU A 373 5.23 -15.77 13.02
N LYS A 374 4.51 -15.30 12.00
CA LYS A 374 4.22 -16.08 10.78
C LYS A 374 5.50 -16.58 10.14
N LYS A 375 6.46 -15.68 9.92
CA LYS A 375 7.76 -16.01 9.31
C LYS A 375 8.53 -17.05 10.14
N SER A 376 8.55 -16.90 11.45
CA SER A 376 9.21 -17.84 12.37
C SER A 376 8.60 -19.23 12.31
N LEU A 377 7.26 -19.33 12.36
CA LEU A 377 6.55 -20.61 12.23
C LEU A 377 6.83 -21.26 10.86
N MET A 378 6.76 -20.50 9.79
CA MET A 378 7.04 -20.99 8.43
C MET A 378 8.47 -21.53 8.33
N GLN A 379 9.45 -20.83 8.93
CA GLN A 379 10.85 -21.29 8.94
C GLN A 379 11.07 -22.52 9.81
N GLN A 380 10.41 -22.62 10.95
CA GLN A 380 10.52 -23.77 11.85
C GLN A 380 10.03 -25.07 11.18
N TYR A 381 8.97 -24.98 10.39
CA TYR A 381 8.33 -26.17 9.82
C TYR A 381 8.75 -26.46 8.38
N PHE A 382 9.13 -25.46 7.62
CA PHE A 382 9.51 -25.62 6.20
C PHE A 382 10.96 -25.24 5.92
N GLY A 383 11.68 -24.63 6.87
CA GLY A 383 13.06 -24.18 6.77
C GLY A 383 14.13 -25.29 6.77
#